data_587657559d7dd2fc88ba2a45bd045a84
#
_entry.id   587657559d7dd2fc88ba2a45bd045a84
#
_cell.length_a   1.000
_cell.length_b   1.000
_cell.length_c   1.000
_cell.angle_alpha   90.00
_cell.angle_beta   90.00
_cell.angle_gamma   90.00
#
_symmetry.space_group_name_H-M   'P 1'
#
loop_
_entity.id
_entity.type
_entity.pdbx_description
1 polymer ?
#
loop_
_entity_poly.entity_id
_entity_poly.type
_entity_poly.pdbx_seq_one_letter_code
_entity_poly.pdbx_strand_id
1 'polypeptide(L)'
;MDPEDMLKGTREGILKRVQPLSIHGQISWDVFFTDVEDPDGQIHVARMGPEAVARNVEPGDRIQVEYLVGVAIKVTRVVPTS
;
A
#
# COMPACT_ATOMS: atom_id res chain seq x y z
N MET A 1 13.77 -21.79 2.04
CA MET A 1 13.31 -20.41 1.76
C MET A 1 14.53 -19.54 1.55
N ASP A 2 14.60 -18.89 0.40
CA ASP A 2 15.74 -18.01 0.11
C ASP A 2 15.70 -16.77 0.98
N PRO A 3 16.86 -16.25 1.40
CA PRO A 3 16.91 -14.98 2.12
C PRO A 3 16.24 -13.83 1.39
N GLU A 4 16.24 -13.84 0.07
CA GLU A 4 15.57 -12.82 -0.73
C GLU A 4 14.06 -12.83 -0.51
N ASP A 5 13.47 -14.01 -0.34
CA ASP A 5 12.02 -14.12 -0.12
C ASP A 5 11.59 -13.58 1.24
N MET A 6 12.52 -13.50 2.17
CA MET A 6 12.28 -12.92 3.49
C MET A 6 12.37 -11.39 3.46
N LEU A 7 13.06 -10.83 2.45
CA LEU A 7 13.29 -9.39 2.34
C LEU A 7 12.26 -8.69 1.49
N LYS A 8 11.59 -9.44 0.63
CA LYS A 8 10.59 -8.91 -0.30
C LYS A 8 9.25 -9.56 0.00
N GLY A 9 8.21 -8.80 -0.14
CA GLY A 9 6.87 -9.34 0.03
C GLY A 9 5.84 -8.43 -0.58
N THR A 10 4.66 -9.00 -0.80
CA THR A 10 3.51 -8.24 -1.27
C THR A 10 2.32 -8.57 -0.38
N ARG A 11 1.44 -7.58 -0.24
CA ARG A 11 0.17 -7.76 0.47
C ARG A 11 -0.92 -7.14 -0.37
N GLU A 12 -2.00 -7.88 -0.59
CA GLU A 12 -3.17 -7.32 -1.23
C GLU A 12 -4.13 -6.81 -0.17
N GLY A 13 -4.77 -5.69 -0.47
CA GLY A 13 -5.70 -5.09 0.45
C GLY A 13 -6.77 -4.29 -0.25
N ILE A 14 -7.67 -3.74 0.54
CA ILE A 14 -8.70 -2.81 0.08
C ILE A 14 -8.31 -1.43 0.58
N LEU A 15 -8.14 -0.51 -0.36
CA LEU A 15 -7.78 0.87 -0.02
C LEU A 15 -8.93 1.54 0.72
N LYS A 16 -8.62 2.13 1.87
CA LYS A 16 -9.61 2.89 2.65
C LYS A 16 -9.46 4.39 2.40
N ARG A 17 -8.25 4.90 2.43
CA ARG A 17 -7.98 6.30 2.09
C ARG A 17 -6.49 6.52 1.90
N VAL A 18 -6.16 7.61 1.24
CA VAL A 18 -4.80 8.11 1.12
C VAL A 18 -4.79 9.52 1.72
N GLN A 19 -3.85 9.77 2.63
CA GLN A 19 -3.75 11.06 3.28
C GLN A 19 -2.37 11.66 3.01
N PRO A 20 -2.30 12.79 2.31
CA PRO A 20 -1.04 13.51 2.13
C PRO A 20 -0.56 14.08 3.46
N LEU A 21 0.75 14.09 3.64
CA LEU A 21 1.37 14.56 4.87
C LEU A 21 2.65 15.30 4.51
N SER A 22 2.83 16.50 5.07
CA SER A 22 4.06 17.26 4.86
C SER A 22 4.89 17.20 6.13
N ILE A 23 6.10 16.68 6.02
CA ILE A 23 7.05 16.60 7.13
C ILE A 23 8.33 17.28 6.67
N HIS A 24 8.72 18.34 7.37
CA HIS A 24 9.95 19.09 7.07
C HIS A 24 10.05 19.50 5.59
N GLY A 25 8.92 19.92 5.01
CA GLY A 25 8.88 20.35 3.62
C GLY A 25 8.83 19.21 2.59
N GLN A 26 8.84 17.97 3.04
CA GLN A 26 8.72 16.81 2.15
C GLN A 26 7.31 16.24 2.25
N ILE A 27 6.75 15.91 1.08
CA ILE A 27 5.42 15.34 1.00
C ILE A 27 5.53 13.82 1.03
N SER A 28 4.80 13.21 1.97
CA SER A 28 4.61 11.76 2.04
C SER A 28 3.13 11.47 1.99
N TRP A 29 2.78 10.24 1.65
CA TRP A 29 1.39 9.79 1.65
C TRP A 29 1.24 8.62 2.61
N ASP A 30 0.23 8.71 3.48
CA ASP A 30 -0.18 7.60 4.32
C ASP A 30 -1.30 6.85 3.61
N VAL A 31 -1.06 5.59 3.30
CA VAL A 31 -2.01 4.73 2.63
C VAL A 31 -2.65 3.82 3.67
N PHE A 32 -3.95 3.96 3.85
CA PHE A 32 -4.73 3.18 4.81
C PHE A 32 -5.47 2.08 4.06
N PHE A 33 -5.26 0.83 4.46
CA PHE A 33 -5.88 -0.31 3.79
C PHE A 33 -6.18 -1.41 4.79
N THR A 34 -7.10 -2.29 4.41
CA THR A 34 -7.41 -3.51 5.16
C THR A 34 -7.03 -4.71 4.32
N ASP A 35 -6.92 -5.88 4.96
CA ASP A 35 -6.70 -7.11 4.21
C ASP A 35 -7.92 -7.43 3.34
N VAL A 36 -7.67 -8.04 2.18
CA VAL A 36 -8.75 -8.43 1.26
C VAL A 36 -9.73 -9.38 1.94
N GLU A 37 -9.21 -10.28 2.77
CA GLU A 37 -10.04 -11.28 3.44
C GLU A 37 -10.82 -10.72 4.64
N ASP A 38 -10.44 -9.53 5.10
CA ASP A 38 -11.09 -8.90 6.25
C ASP A 38 -11.24 -7.39 6.01
N PRO A 39 -12.13 -7.00 5.08
CA PRO A 39 -12.24 -5.59 4.69
C PRO A 39 -12.75 -4.66 5.80
N ASP A 40 -13.41 -5.23 6.81
CA ASP A 40 -13.88 -4.45 7.95
C ASP A 40 -13.00 -4.64 9.19
N GLY A 41 -11.86 -5.29 9.03
CA GLY A 41 -10.96 -5.59 10.12
C GLY A 41 -9.91 -4.52 10.37
N GLN A 42 -8.74 -4.98 10.76
CA GLN A 42 -7.65 -4.10 11.15
C GLN A 42 -7.16 -3.25 9.98
N ILE A 43 -7.01 -1.96 10.24
CA ILE A 43 -6.47 -1.02 9.25
C ILE A 43 -4.96 -1.00 9.36
N HIS A 44 -4.30 -1.19 8.23
CA HIS A 44 -2.86 -1.06 8.11
C HIS A 44 -2.53 0.30 7.51
N VAL A 45 -1.40 0.85 7.89
CA VAL A 45 -0.92 2.13 7.37
C VAL A 45 0.45 1.93 6.77
N ALA A 46 0.62 2.41 5.53
CA ALA A 46 1.92 2.39 4.86
C ALA A 46 2.26 3.81 4.43
N ARG A 47 3.42 4.30 4.84
CA ARG A 47 3.90 5.65 4.48
C ARG A 47 4.93 5.56 3.38
N MET A 48 4.76 6.36 2.34
CA MET A 48 5.67 6.37 1.20
C MET A 48 5.58 7.70 0.47
N GLY A 49 6.53 7.96 -0.44
CA GLY A 49 6.46 9.13 -1.29
C GLY A 49 5.33 9.04 -2.29
N PRO A 50 4.84 10.18 -2.80
CA PRO A 50 3.73 10.19 -3.76
C PRO A 50 4.03 9.39 -5.03
N GLU A 51 5.29 9.33 -5.44
CA GLU A 51 5.71 8.62 -6.66
C GLU A 51 5.58 7.10 -6.52
N ALA A 52 5.50 6.61 -5.29
CA ALA A 52 5.38 5.17 -5.03
C ALA A 52 3.93 4.68 -5.08
N VAL A 53 2.97 5.59 -5.12
CA VAL A 53 1.54 5.24 -5.12
C VAL A 53 0.98 5.49 -6.52
N ALA A 54 0.30 4.49 -7.08
CA ALA A 54 -0.33 4.64 -8.39
C ALA A 54 -1.36 5.76 -8.37
N ARG A 55 -1.39 6.55 -9.45
CA ARG A 55 -2.20 7.78 -9.52
C ARG A 55 -3.69 7.53 -9.56
N ASN A 56 -4.09 6.35 -10.01
CA ASN A 56 -5.49 6.05 -10.25
C ASN A 56 -6.14 5.21 -9.14
N VAL A 57 -5.50 5.13 -7.98
CA VAL A 57 -6.08 4.39 -6.85
C VAL A 57 -7.14 5.25 -6.16
N GLU A 58 -8.24 4.63 -5.82
CA GLU A 58 -9.37 5.27 -5.14
C GLU A 58 -9.83 4.42 -3.97
N PRO A 59 -10.44 5.03 -2.93
CA PRO A 59 -11.01 4.24 -1.84
C PRO A 59 -11.97 3.18 -2.36
N GLY A 60 -11.83 1.97 -1.84
CA GLY A 60 -12.58 0.81 -2.28
C GLY A 60 -11.85 -0.05 -3.30
N ASP A 61 -10.79 0.46 -3.90
CA ASP A 61 -10.02 -0.30 -4.88
C ASP A 61 -9.23 -1.42 -4.19
N ARG A 62 -9.08 -2.51 -4.91
CA ARG A 62 -8.15 -3.56 -4.52
C ARG A 62 -6.75 -3.12 -4.92
N ILE A 63 -5.83 -3.14 -3.96
CA ILE A 63 -4.45 -2.68 -4.16
C ILE A 63 -3.47 -3.78 -3.79
N GLN A 64 -2.27 -3.65 -4.33
CA GLN A 64 -1.13 -4.47 -3.96
C GLN A 64 -0.06 -3.56 -3.37
N VAL A 65 0.38 -3.87 -2.16
CA VAL A 65 1.44 -3.14 -1.47
C VAL A 65 2.68 -4.01 -1.49
N GLU A 66 3.76 -3.47 -2.05
CA GLU A 66 5.05 -4.16 -2.09
C GLU A 66 5.90 -3.69 -0.92
N TYR A 67 6.56 -4.65 -0.29
CA TYR A 67 7.45 -4.42 0.85
C TYR A 67 8.86 -4.86 0.53
N LEU A 68 9.83 -4.12 1.04
CA LEU A 68 11.23 -4.50 1.02
C LEU A 68 11.76 -4.32 2.44
N VAL A 69 12.25 -5.42 3.04
CA VAL A 69 12.76 -5.43 4.42
C VAL A 69 11.75 -4.84 5.41
N GLY A 70 10.47 -5.22 5.24
CA GLY A 70 9.40 -4.76 6.12
C GLY A 70 8.93 -3.33 5.90
N VAL A 71 9.48 -2.64 4.90
CA VAL A 71 9.10 -1.27 4.58
C VAL A 71 8.29 -1.26 3.30
N ALA A 72 7.13 -0.61 3.30
CA ALA A 72 6.31 -0.48 2.12
C ALA A 72 7.01 0.46 1.13
N ILE A 73 7.16 0.02 -0.12
CA ILE A 73 7.90 0.76 -1.14
C ILE A 73 7.05 1.13 -2.36
N LYS A 74 5.89 0.49 -2.55
CA LYS A 74 5.09 0.74 -3.74
C LYS A 74 3.65 0.27 -3.52
N VAL A 75 2.71 1.02 -4.07
CA VAL A 75 1.29 0.65 -4.11
C VAL A 75 0.80 0.72 -5.54
N THR A 76 0.21 -0.37 -6.02
CA THR A 76 -0.40 -0.45 -7.34
C THR A 76 -1.85 -0.88 -7.22
N ARG A 77 -2.65 -0.51 -8.21
CA ARG A 77 -4.03 -0.95 -8.30
C ARG A 77 -4.07 -2.33 -8.92
N VAL A 78 -4.84 -3.23 -8.31
CA VAL A 78 -5.09 -4.54 -8.91
C VAL A 78 -6.30 -4.41 -9.81
N VAL A 79 -6.09 -4.56 -11.12
CA VAL A 79 -7.17 -4.49 -12.08
C VAL A 79 -7.73 -5.89 -12.25
N PRO A 80 -9.03 -6.09 -11.99
CA PRO A 80 -9.61 -7.41 -12.18
C PRO A 80 -9.55 -7.80 -13.64
N THR A 81 -9.05 -9.00 -13.90
CA THR A 81 -9.11 -9.59 -15.24
C THR A 81 -10.51 -10.09 -15.48
N SER A 82 -11.15 -9.49 -16.40
CA SER A 82 -12.49 -9.92 -16.80
C SER A 82 -12.41 -10.97 -17.89
#